data_66077276227f062ee8d4a79f28b4a998
#
_entry.id   66077276227f062ee8d4a79f28b4a998
#
_cell.length_a   1.000
_cell.length_b   1.000
_cell.length_c   1.000
_cell.angle_alpha   90.00
_cell.angle_beta   90.00
_cell.angle_gamma   90.00
#
_symmetry.space_group_name_H-M   'P 1'
#
loop_
_entity.id
_entity.type
_entity.pdbx_description
1 polymer ?
#
loop_
_entity_poly.entity_id
_entity_poly.type
_entity_poly.pdbx_seq_one_letter_code
_entity_poly.pdbx_strand_id
1 'polypeptide(L)'
;DYLMTTEIFETHKDFFDVILNTTSTDLDLDSLLGMLKVGGTFVTVVISPNKQEFHAFSVVTGLRSIAGANTGSIAATQDMLDFCGEHNIVSTIEMVDASDPKTIDDAYARVVDSDIRYRFVIDASTI
;
A
#
# COMPACT_ATOMS: atom_id res chain seq x y z
N ASP A 1 14.07 -2.18 3.19
CA ASP A 1 13.76 -1.13 2.21
C ASP A 1 14.39 -1.54 0.88
N TYR A 2 13.57 -2.09 -0.02
CA TYR A 2 13.99 -2.26 -1.42
C TYR A 2 13.88 -0.89 -2.08
N LEU A 3 15.01 -0.22 -2.25
CA LEU A 3 15.07 0.97 -3.07
C LEU A 3 14.74 0.57 -4.52
N MET A 4 13.76 1.22 -5.12
CA MET A 4 13.42 1.05 -6.53
C MET A 4 14.58 1.61 -7.37
N THR A 5 15.50 0.73 -7.73
CA THR A 5 16.68 1.06 -8.53
C THR A 5 16.50 0.59 -9.97
N THR A 6 17.24 1.18 -10.88
CA THR A 6 17.27 0.75 -12.29
C THR A 6 17.54 -0.75 -12.43
N GLU A 7 18.40 -1.30 -11.58
CA GLU A 7 18.74 -2.72 -11.56
C GLU A 7 17.52 -3.60 -11.25
N ILE A 8 16.64 -3.19 -10.32
CA ILE A 8 15.41 -3.93 -9.98
C ILE A 8 14.46 -3.97 -11.17
N PHE A 9 14.29 -2.86 -11.88
CA PHE A 9 13.42 -2.80 -13.05
C PHE A 9 13.91 -3.71 -14.18
N GLU A 10 15.21 -3.73 -14.43
CA GLU A 10 15.80 -4.61 -15.45
C GLU A 10 15.73 -6.09 -15.06
N THR A 11 16.04 -6.41 -13.79
CA THR A 11 16.05 -7.80 -13.29
C THR A 11 14.66 -8.42 -13.29
N HIS A 12 13.61 -7.61 -13.08
CA HIS A 12 12.23 -8.10 -12.97
C HIS A 12 11.37 -7.69 -14.17
N LYS A 13 11.98 -7.40 -15.32
CA LYS A 13 11.25 -7.12 -16.55
C LYS A 13 10.36 -8.32 -16.94
N ASP A 14 9.11 -8.03 -17.30
CA ASP A 14 8.10 -9.03 -17.70
C ASP A 14 7.94 -10.19 -16.68
N PHE A 15 8.05 -9.89 -15.38
CA PHE A 15 8.10 -10.90 -14.31
C PHE A 15 6.78 -11.06 -13.56
N PHE A 16 6.06 -9.97 -13.25
CA PHE A 16 4.89 -10.00 -12.39
C PHE A 16 3.58 -10.12 -13.18
N ASP A 17 2.63 -10.89 -12.67
CA ASP A 17 1.26 -10.92 -13.18
C ASP A 17 0.44 -9.74 -12.64
N VAL A 18 0.71 -9.34 -11.38
CA VAL A 18 0.06 -8.22 -10.70
C VAL A 18 1.09 -7.43 -9.89
N ILE A 19 1.01 -6.11 -9.97
CA ILE A 19 1.72 -5.20 -9.07
C ILE A 19 0.67 -4.42 -8.29
N LEU A 20 0.71 -4.51 -6.95
CA LEU A 20 -0.18 -3.77 -6.06
C LEU A 20 0.55 -2.55 -5.48
N ASN A 21 0.07 -1.36 -5.82
CA ASN A 21 0.59 -0.12 -5.26
C ASN A 21 -0.17 0.28 -3.98
N THR A 22 0.56 0.34 -2.88
CA THR A 22 0.09 0.79 -1.56
C THR A 22 0.80 2.06 -1.08
N THR A 23 1.60 2.71 -1.93
CA THR A 23 2.34 3.93 -1.59
C THR A 23 1.75 5.15 -2.28
N SER A 24 1.65 6.28 -1.57
CA SER A 24 1.15 7.56 -2.07
C SER A 24 2.24 8.44 -2.68
N THR A 25 3.49 7.96 -2.79
CA THR A 25 4.59 8.70 -3.40
C THR A 25 4.47 8.76 -4.92
N ASP A 26 5.22 9.66 -5.53
CA ASP A 26 5.35 9.69 -6.99
C ASP A 26 6.11 8.45 -7.47
N LEU A 27 5.59 7.83 -8.52
CA LEU A 27 6.07 6.57 -9.06
C LEU A 27 6.51 6.73 -10.52
N ASP A 28 7.57 6.05 -10.90
CA ASP A 28 7.89 5.79 -12.30
C ASP A 28 7.01 4.65 -12.82
N LEU A 29 5.79 5.02 -13.28
CA LEU A 29 4.82 4.05 -13.76
C LEU A 29 5.27 3.31 -15.02
N ASP A 30 6.05 3.94 -15.88
CA ASP A 30 6.55 3.28 -17.09
C ASP A 30 7.48 2.12 -16.74
N SER A 31 8.40 2.33 -15.81
CA SER A 31 9.28 1.27 -15.32
C SER A 31 8.51 0.16 -14.60
N LEU A 32 7.53 0.51 -13.74
CA LEU A 32 6.67 -0.47 -13.07
C LEU A 32 5.82 -1.29 -14.04
N LEU A 33 5.25 -0.64 -15.05
CA LEU A 33 4.51 -1.33 -16.11
C LEU A 33 5.42 -2.27 -16.90
N GLY A 34 6.70 -1.89 -17.11
CA GLY A 34 7.71 -2.73 -17.74
C GLY A 34 8.01 -4.04 -16.99
N MET A 35 7.79 -4.08 -15.67
CA MET A 35 7.95 -5.29 -14.85
C MET A 35 6.76 -6.26 -14.98
N LEU A 36 5.62 -5.81 -15.50
CA LEU A 36 4.47 -6.68 -15.72
C LEU A 36 4.65 -7.55 -16.95
N LYS A 37 4.24 -8.80 -16.84
CA LYS A 37 4.08 -9.70 -17.98
C LYS A 37 3.08 -9.14 -18.99
N VAL A 38 3.02 -9.78 -20.16
CA VAL A 38 1.96 -9.53 -21.14
C VAL A 38 0.61 -9.88 -20.51
N GLY A 39 -0.33 -8.94 -20.57
CA GLY A 39 -1.66 -9.07 -19.92
C GLY A 39 -1.67 -8.80 -18.41
N GLY A 40 -0.53 -8.45 -17.80
CA GLY A 40 -0.43 -8.15 -16.38
C GLY A 40 -1.16 -6.85 -15.98
N THR A 41 -1.44 -6.71 -14.69
CA THR A 41 -2.23 -5.58 -14.17
C THR A 41 -1.49 -4.85 -13.06
N PHE A 42 -1.38 -3.52 -13.20
CA PHE A 42 -0.99 -2.61 -12.12
C PHE A 42 -2.25 -2.16 -11.39
N VAL A 43 -2.32 -2.41 -10.08
CA VAL A 43 -3.47 -2.04 -9.24
C VAL A 43 -3.05 -0.99 -8.22
N THR A 44 -3.74 0.14 -8.17
CA THR A 44 -3.53 1.14 -7.12
C THR A 44 -4.72 1.14 -6.14
N VAL A 45 -4.40 1.15 -4.84
CA VAL A 45 -5.37 1.23 -3.73
C VAL A 45 -5.18 2.50 -2.91
N VAL A 46 -4.37 3.42 -3.40
CA VAL A 46 -4.03 4.69 -2.73
C VAL A 46 -4.32 5.87 -3.63
N ILE A 47 -4.48 7.03 -3.00
CA ILE A 47 -4.64 8.31 -3.68
C ILE A 47 -3.32 9.05 -3.55
N SER A 48 -2.60 9.22 -4.68
CA SER A 48 -1.44 10.09 -4.73
C SER A 48 -1.89 11.55 -4.73
N PRO A 49 -1.19 12.46 -4.02
CA PRO A 49 -1.49 13.89 -4.07
C PRO A 49 -1.18 14.50 -5.45
N ASN A 50 -0.28 13.89 -6.20
CA ASN A 50 0.14 14.35 -7.51
C ASN A 50 -0.46 13.50 -8.62
N LYS A 51 -0.61 14.11 -9.80
CA LYS A 51 -1.01 13.40 -11.02
C LYS A 51 0.05 12.37 -11.37
N GLN A 52 -0.38 11.13 -11.58
CA GLN A 52 0.48 10.06 -12.07
C GLN A 52 0.47 10.05 -13.60
N GLU A 53 1.65 9.96 -14.21
CA GLU A 53 1.81 10.01 -15.67
C GLU A 53 2.51 8.74 -16.17
N PHE A 54 2.14 8.30 -17.35
CA PHE A 54 2.76 7.16 -18.04
C PHE A 54 2.58 7.31 -19.56
N HIS A 55 3.43 6.66 -20.32
CA HIS A 55 3.28 6.60 -21.77
C HIS A 55 2.29 5.49 -22.15
N ALA A 56 1.32 5.80 -23.00
CA ALA A 56 0.35 4.82 -23.49
C ALA A 56 1.04 3.58 -24.10
N PHE A 57 2.23 3.76 -24.67
CA PHE A 57 3.05 2.68 -25.21
C PHE A 57 3.36 1.60 -24.18
N SER A 58 3.62 1.96 -22.92
CA SER A 58 3.93 1.02 -21.83
C SER A 58 2.77 0.08 -21.49
N VAL A 59 1.54 0.51 -21.80
CA VAL A 59 0.32 -0.31 -21.64
C VAL A 59 0.04 -1.12 -22.89
N VAL A 60 0.03 -0.47 -24.06
CA VAL A 60 -0.42 -1.07 -25.33
C VAL A 60 0.48 -2.24 -25.76
N THR A 61 1.82 -2.08 -25.68
CA THR A 61 2.77 -3.10 -26.18
C THR A 61 2.72 -4.40 -25.38
N GLY A 62 2.36 -4.34 -24.10
CA GLY A 62 2.25 -5.51 -23.24
C GLY A 62 0.81 -5.96 -22.99
N LEU A 63 -0.19 -5.38 -23.64
CA LEU A 63 -1.63 -5.63 -23.34
C LEU A 63 -1.93 -5.48 -21.85
N ARG A 64 -1.22 -4.57 -21.17
CA ARG A 64 -1.26 -4.39 -19.73
C ARG A 64 -2.47 -3.57 -19.31
N SER A 65 -2.86 -3.69 -18.06
CA SER A 65 -3.98 -2.94 -17.48
C SER A 65 -3.53 -2.10 -16.31
N ILE A 66 -4.16 -0.93 -16.14
CA ILE A 66 -4.10 -0.13 -14.92
C ILE A 66 -5.50 -0.15 -14.30
N ALA A 67 -5.59 -0.60 -13.06
CA ALA A 67 -6.83 -0.71 -12.33
C ALA A 67 -6.73 0.02 -10.99
N GLY A 68 -7.87 0.40 -10.45
CA GLY A 68 -7.97 0.96 -9.11
C GLY A 68 -8.95 0.17 -8.26
N ALA A 69 -8.71 0.15 -6.96
CA ALA A 69 -9.67 -0.35 -5.99
C ALA A 69 -9.79 0.65 -4.85
N ASN A 70 -10.99 0.75 -4.31
CA ASN A 70 -11.29 1.56 -3.14
C ASN A 70 -11.72 0.64 -1.99
N THR A 71 -12.11 1.23 -0.85
CA THR A 71 -12.66 0.48 0.28
C THR A 71 -13.79 -0.44 -0.19
N GLY A 72 -13.79 -1.66 0.31
CA GLY A 72 -14.84 -2.63 0.01
C GLY A 72 -16.19 -2.26 0.60
N SER A 73 -17.22 -3.04 0.28
CA SER A 73 -18.52 -2.93 0.92
C SER A 73 -18.46 -3.36 2.40
N ILE A 74 -19.47 -3.02 3.19
CA ILE A 74 -19.62 -3.51 4.58
C ILE A 74 -19.57 -5.04 4.61
N ALA A 75 -20.24 -5.70 3.67
CA ALA A 75 -20.22 -7.16 3.56
C ALA A 75 -18.82 -7.71 3.32
N ALA A 76 -18.07 -7.16 2.34
CA ALA A 76 -16.70 -7.57 2.08
C ALA A 76 -15.77 -7.33 3.27
N THR A 77 -16.01 -6.25 4.03
CA THR A 77 -15.24 -5.97 5.24
C THR A 77 -15.56 -7.01 6.34
N GLN A 78 -16.83 -7.40 6.49
CA GLN A 78 -17.22 -8.44 7.45
C GLN A 78 -16.62 -9.79 7.07
N ASP A 79 -16.71 -10.19 5.80
CA ASP A 79 -16.12 -11.44 5.30
C ASP A 79 -14.59 -11.48 5.56
N MET A 80 -13.89 -10.36 5.36
CA MET A 80 -12.47 -10.24 5.68
C MET A 80 -12.18 -10.39 7.17
N LEU A 81 -13.00 -9.77 8.04
CA LEU A 81 -12.84 -9.87 9.50
C LEU A 81 -13.11 -11.31 9.99
N ASP A 82 -14.12 -11.97 9.45
CA ASP A 82 -14.45 -13.36 9.78
C ASP A 82 -13.30 -14.29 9.36
N PHE A 83 -12.79 -14.13 8.15
CA PHE A 83 -11.61 -14.84 7.68
C PHE A 83 -10.39 -14.62 8.59
N CYS A 84 -10.10 -13.37 8.96
CA CYS A 84 -8.99 -13.05 9.85
C CYS A 84 -9.18 -13.69 11.23
N GLY A 85 -10.41 -13.69 11.76
CA GLY A 85 -10.76 -14.33 13.03
C GLY A 85 -10.58 -15.85 13.00
N GLU A 86 -11.03 -16.52 11.95
CA GLU A 86 -10.88 -17.98 11.77
C GLU A 86 -9.41 -18.41 11.64
N HIS A 87 -8.56 -17.56 11.04
CA HIS A 87 -7.16 -17.88 10.77
C HIS A 87 -6.18 -17.24 11.75
N ASN A 88 -6.66 -16.58 12.82
CA ASN A 88 -5.85 -15.87 13.81
C ASN A 88 -4.91 -14.81 13.15
N ILE A 89 -5.38 -14.14 12.12
CA ILE A 89 -4.66 -13.06 11.47
C ILE A 89 -4.96 -11.76 12.21
N VAL A 90 -3.94 -11.15 12.81
CA VAL A 90 -4.04 -9.90 13.54
C VAL A 90 -3.11 -8.85 12.96
N SER A 91 -3.46 -7.58 13.13
CA SER A 91 -2.59 -6.46 12.74
C SER A 91 -1.39 -6.35 13.68
N THR A 92 -0.23 -6.03 13.14
CA THR A 92 0.89 -5.55 13.95
C THR A 92 0.58 -4.14 14.42
N ILE A 93 0.68 -3.92 15.72
CA ILE A 93 0.33 -2.64 16.37
C ILE A 93 1.41 -2.19 17.35
N GLU A 94 1.47 -0.89 17.58
CA GLU A 94 2.16 -0.27 18.71
C GLU A 94 1.10 0.32 19.64
N MET A 95 1.12 -0.06 20.92
CA MET A 95 0.16 0.46 21.91
C MET A 95 0.59 1.84 22.40
N VAL A 96 -0.38 2.74 22.56
CA VAL A 96 -0.18 4.09 23.11
C VAL A 96 -0.98 4.22 24.39
N ASP A 97 -0.28 4.59 25.47
CA ASP A 97 -0.87 4.94 26.75
C ASP A 97 -1.46 6.37 26.66
N ALA A 98 -2.75 6.50 26.93
CA ALA A 98 -3.47 7.76 26.85
C ALA A 98 -3.53 8.54 28.19
N SER A 99 -2.91 8.05 29.27
CA SER A 99 -2.86 8.74 30.56
C SER A 99 -2.07 10.05 30.50
N ASP A 100 -1.12 10.18 29.55
CA ASP A 100 -0.38 11.41 29.25
C ASP A 100 -0.70 11.87 27.82
N PRO A 101 -1.35 13.05 27.65
CA PRO A 101 -1.64 13.61 26.32
C PRO A 101 -0.41 13.71 25.39
N LYS A 102 0.79 13.89 25.97
CA LYS A 102 2.01 13.98 25.19
C LYS A 102 2.31 12.70 24.41
N THR A 103 1.98 11.52 24.94
CA THR A 103 2.22 10.25 24.24
C THR A 103 1.37 10.14 22.97
N ILE A 104 0.18 10.73 22.97
CA ILE A 104 -0.71 10.80 21.81
C ILE A 104 -0.12 11.75 20.76
N ASP A 105 0.33 12.95 21.18
CA ASP A 105 0.96 13.92 20.28
C ASP A 105 2.23 13.36 19.64
N ASP A 106 3.08 12.70 20.43
CA ASP A 106 4.30 12.03 19.95
C ASP A 106 3.95 10.91 18.93
N ALA A 107 2.89 10.13 19.18
CA ALA A 107 2.42 9.11 18.24
C ALA A 107 1.95 9.74 16.90
N TYR A 108 1.21 10.84 16.96
CA TYR A 108 0.81 11.56 15.73
C TYR A 108 2.01 12.11 14.96
N ALA A 109 3.01 12.68 15.65
CA ALA A 109 4.24 13.14 15.00
C ALA A 109 4.95 11.99 14.27
N ARG A 110 5.08 10.82 14.92
CA ARG A 110 5.67 9.62 14.30
C ARG A 110 4.89 9.11 13.10
N VAL A 111 3.55 9.22 13.09
CA VAL A 111 2.73 8.87 11.90
C VAL A 111 3.06 9.80 10.73
N VAL A 112 3.18 11.11 10.98
CA VAL A 112 3.53 12.10 9.95
C VAL A 112 4.92 11.82 9.37
N ASP A 113 5.87 11.42 10.22
CA ASP A 113 7.24 11.09 9.83
C ASP A 113 7.38 9.67 9.23
N SER A 114 6.26 8.92 9.08
CA SER A 114 6.24 7.51 8.63
C SER A 114 7.09 6.57 9.52
N ASP A 115 7.30 6.92 10.78
CA ASP A 115 8.00 6.14 11.79
C ASP A 115 7.01 5.27 12.59
N ILE A 116 6.36 4.33 11.94
CA ILE A 116 5.34 3.46 12.55
C ILE A 116 5.34 2.06 11.92
N ARG A 117 5.03 1.02 12.75
CA ARG A 117 4.96 -0.39 12.30
C ARG A 117 3.75 -1.12 12.88
N TYR A 118 2.58 -1.02 12.34
CA TYR A 118 2.15 -0.29 11.11
C TYR A 118 1.01 0.62 11.48
N ARG A 119 0.55 0.59 12.74
CA ARG A 119 -0.44 1.50 13.32
C ARG A 119 -0.28 1.63 14.81
N PHE A 120 -0.67 2.76 15.34
CA PHE A 120 -0.88 2.95 16.77
C PHE A 120 -2.29 2.55 17.16
N VAL A 121 -2.41 1.96 18.35
CA VAL A 121 -3.69 1.70 19.01
C VAL A 121 -3.65 2.34 20.38
N ILE A 122 -4.56 3.27 20.63
CA ILE A 122 -4.68 3.94 21.91
C ILE A 122 -5.38 2.99 22.88
N ASP A 123 -4.75 2.75 24.04
CA ASP A 123 -5.38 1.97 25.10
C ASP A 123 -6.39 2.84 25.85
N ALA A 124 -7.68 2.62 25.54
CA ALA A 124 -8.77 3.36 26.17
C ALA A 124 -8.91 3.10 27.66
N SER A 125 -8.29 2.06 28.22
CA SER A 125 -8.29 1.78 29.67
C SER A 125 -7.37 2.72 30.46
N THR A 126 -6.52 3.46 29.76
CA THR A 126 -5.57 4.42 30.37
C THR A 126 -6.09 5.86 30.39
N ILE A 127 -7.31 6.11 29.90
CA ILE A 127 -7.95 7.44 29.90
C ILE A 127 -8.57 7.76 31.27
#